data_4af44e231ef3336dd67d15c9df773cb2
#
_entry.id   4af44e231ef3336dd67d15c9df773cb2
#
_cell.length_a   1.000
_cell.length_b   1.000
_cell.length_c   1.000
_cell.angle_alpha   90.00
_cell.angle_beta   90.00
_cell.angle_gamma   90.00
#
_symmetry.space_group_name_H-M   'P 1'
#
loop_
_entity.id
_entity.type
_entity.pdbx_description
1 polymer ?
#
loop_
_entity_poly.entity_id
_entity_poly.type
_entity_poly.pdbx_seq_one_letter_code
_entity_poly.pdbx_strand_id
1 'polypeptide(L)'
;AAVLGTKAEFTGGGTLPERPLSPQREQMEAHGVVFSPINVFPVKINGKMISGEFTIKGNISSQFITGLLFALPLLNGNSIITVIPPVESRPYIDMTLNTLKKFGITVTENGNSFFIPGGQKYASPGTVESEGDWSNSAFFLTAGAVSGRVTVTGLDVSSVQGDKQILTILKEMGAEITVEQGSITVKKGDLHGINIDARNIPDLVPIISVAAAAANDGETVITGAERLKIKESDRLTAVYESLKTLGVDISKTDDGLVINKTGIVGGGAVSGYNDHRMVMALSVLSAVSSGDIILRGAEAVNKSYPNFFEDFSSLGGSYNVINS
;
A
#
# COMPACT_ATOMS: atom_id res chain seq x y z
N ALA A 1 0.29 0.44 -24.18
CA ALA A 1 -0.48 0.02 -25.36
C ALA A 1 -1.25 1.20 -25.97
N ALA A 2 -2.11 1.90 -25.23
CA ALA A 2 -2.95 2.99 -25.73
C ALA A 2 -2.17 4.16 -26.36
N VAL A 3 -1.04 4.58 -25.76
CA VAL A 3 -0.17 5.64 -26.32
C VAL A 3 0.42 5.24 -27.67
N LEU A 4 0.80 3.96 -27.82
CA LEU A 4 1.39 3.44 -29.04
C LEU A 4 0.32 3.10 -30.12
N GLY A 5 -0.97 3.08 -29.75
CA GLY A 5 -2.04 2.65 -30.64
C GLY A 5 -1.99 1.15 -30.93
N THR A 6 -1.39 0.37 -30.05
CA THR A 6 -1.24 -1.08 -30.22
C THR A 6 -2.45 -1.80 -29.65
N LYS A 7 -2.98 -2.77 -30.38
CA LYS A 7 -3.97 -3.70 -29.85
C LYS A 7 -3.33 -4.54 -28.77
N ALA A 8 -3.99 -4.65 -27.63
CA ALA A 8 -3.52 -5.45 -26.51
C ALA A 8 -4.68 -6.17 -25.82
N GLU A 9 -4.40 -7.36 -25.32
CA GLU A 9 -5.31 -8.14 -24.49
C GLU A 9 -4.69 -8.29 -23.10
N PHE A 10 -5.47 -7.95 -22.07
CA PHE A 10 -5.05 -8.03 -20.69
C PHE A 10 -5.79 -9.18 -20.02
N THR A 11 -5.03 -10.10 -19.46
CA THR A 11 -5.53 -11.18 -18.59
C THR A 11 -5.19 -10.86 -17.14
N GLY A 12 -5.95 -11.41 -16.22
CA GLY A 12 -5.72 -11.21 -14.79
C GLY A 12 -6.10 -12.45 -14.00
N GLY A 13 -5.42 -12.65 -12.86
CA GLY A 13 -5.71 -13.71 -11.91
C GLY A 13 -6.10 -13.17 -10.53
N GLY A 14 -6.58 -14.05 -9.65
CA GLY A 14 -7.04 -13.68 -8.32
C GLY A 14 -8.18 -12.66 -8.38
N THR A 15 -8.14 -11.65 -7.52
CA THR A 15 -9.15 -10.57 -7.43
C THR A 15 -8.93 -9.44 -8.45
N LEU A 16 -7.85 -9.46 -9.24
CA LEU A 16 -7.56 -8.38 -10.18
C LEU A 16 -8.68 -8.13 -11.20
N PRO A 17 -9.34 -9.16 -11.75
CA PRO A 17 -10.46 -8.96 -12.69
C PRO A 17 -11.69 -8.27 -12.07
N GLU A 18 -11.82 -8.28 -10.75
CA GLU A 18 -12.95 -7.69 -10.02
C GLU A 18 -12.72 -6.22 -9.69
N ARG A 19 -11.47 -5.73 -9.82
CA ARG A 19 -11.13 -4.34 -9.53
C ARG A 19 -11.68 -3.39 -10.59
N PRO A 20 -12.19 -2.21 -10.17
CA PRO A 20 -12.75 -1.25 -11.10
C PRO A 20 -11.68 -0.71 -12.06
N LEU A 21 -12.02 -0.61 -13.35
CA LEU A 21 -11.26 0.14 -14.34
C LEU A 21 -11.77 1.60 -14.45
N SER A 22 -12.97 1.86 -13.98
CA SER A 22 -13.56 3.20 -13.88
C SER A 22 -12.94 3.99 -12.73
N PRO A 23 -12.72 5.32 -12.86
CA PRO A 23 -13.09 6.18 -13.98
C PRO A 23 -12.01 6.31 -15.07
N GLN A 24 -10.87 5.62 -14.94
CA GLN A 24 -9.80 5.71 -15.94
C GLN A 24 -10.23 5.25 -17.33
N ARG A 25 -11.01 4.17 -17.41
CA ARG A 25 -11.50 3.63 -18.68
C ARG A 25 -12.30 4.68 -19.45
N GLU A 26 -13.28 5.33 -18.82
CA GLU A 26 -14.15 6.32 -19.44
C GLU A 26 -13.33 7.51 -19.98
N GLN A 27 -12.32 7.93 -19.24
CA GLN A 27 -11.41 8.98 -19.69
C GLN A 27 -10.59 8.55 -20.91
N MET A 28 -10.11 7.31 -20.94
CA MET A 28 -9.38 6.78 -22.08
C MET A 28 -10.29 6.60 -23.30
N GLU A 29 -11.54 6.16 -23.10
CA GLU A 29 -12.55 6.03 -24.19
C GLU A 29 -12.88 7.39 -24.79
N ALA A 30 -13.08 8.43 -23.97
CA ALA A 30 -13.28 9.79 -24.44
C ALA A 30 -12.10 10.32 -25.25
N HIS A 31 -10.92 9.73 -25.10
CA HIS A 31 -9.68 10.10 -25.77
C HIS A 31 -9.21 9.07 -26.82
N GLY A 32 -10.13 8.33 -27.43
CA GLY A 32 -9.86 7.51 -28.63
C GLY A 32 -9.45 6.06 -28.37
N VAL A 33 -9.51 5.58 -27.14
CA VAL A 33 -9.25 4.18 -26.80
C VAL A 33 -10.58 3.41 -26.75
N VAL A 34 -10.61 2.18 -27.25
CA VAL A 34 -11.78 1.31 -27.22
C VAL A 34 -11.48 0.11 -26.33
N PHE A 35 -12.38 -0.18 -25.39
CA PHE A 35 -12.32 -1.36 -24.51
C PHE A 35 -13.37 -2.40 -24.93
N SER A 36 -13.00 -3.68 -24.98
CA SER A 36 -13.90 -4.78 -25.33
C SER A 36 -13.39 -6.11 -24.74
N PRO A 37 -14.21 -6.90 -24.02
CA PRO A 37 -15.49 -6.49 -23.45
C PRO A 37 -15.32 -5.45 -22.34
N ILE A 38 -16.43 -4.82 -21.95
CA ILE A 38 -16.43 -3.83 -20.87
C ILE A 38 -16.53 -4.56 -19.53
N ASN A 39 -15.61 -4.24 -18.58
CA ASN A 39 -15.59 -4.76 -17.20
C ASN A 39 -15.53 -6.30 -17.08
N VAL A 40 -15.04 -7.00 -18.10
CA VAL A 40 -14.87 -8.45 -18.08
C VAL A 40 -13.47 -8.78 -18.60
N PHE A 41 -12.72 -9.56 -17.83
CA PHE A 41 -11.43 -10.08 -18.29
C PHE A 41 -11.60 -11.35 -19.14
N PRO A 42 -10.79 -11.56 -20.18
CA PRO A 42 -9.72 -10.67 -20.65
C PRO A 42 -10.24 -9.37 -21.28
N VAL A 43 -9.65 -8.24 -20.90
CA VAL A 43 -9.96 -6.92 -21.45
C VAL A 43 -9.06 -6.65 -22.65
N LYS A 44 -9.66 -6.31 -23.79
CA LYS A 44 -8.93 -5.89 -25.01
C LYS A 44 -9.02 -4.38 -25.14
N ILE A 45 -7.91 -3.78 -25.49
CA ILE A 45 -7.86 -2.37 -25.85
C ILE A 45 -7.43 -2.22 -27.31
N ASN A 46 -7.99 -1.21 -27.96
CA ASN A 46 -7.66 -0.82 -29.33
C ASN A 46 -7.76 0.71 -29.46
N GLY A 47 -7.21 1.27 -30.52
CA GLY A 47 -7.20 2.72 -30.74
C GLY A 47 -5.96 3.37 -30.15
N LYS A 48 -5.74 4.62 -30.53
CA LYS A 48 -4.61 5.43 -30.07
C LYS A 48 -5.12 6.56 -29.22
N MET A 49 -4.60 6.66 -28.00
CA MET A 49 -4.95 7.74 -27.07
C MET A 49 -4.49 9.10 -27.63
N ILE A 50 -5.36 10.08 -27.55
CA ILE A 50 -5.08 11.48 -27.89
C ILE A 50 -4.95 12.33 -26.64
N SER A 51 -4.21 13.44 -26.74
CA SER A 51 -4.05 14.43 -25.68
C SER A 51 -5.35 15.21 -25.43
N GLY A 52 -5.49 15.79 -24.25
CA GLY A 52 -6.66 16.57 -23.88
C GLY A 52 -6.83 16.73 -22.37
N GLU A 53 -8.06 16.95 -21.93
CA GLU A 53 -8.40 17.15 -20.53
C GLU A 53 -8.97 15.85 -19.93
N PHE A 54 -8.32 15.35 -18.88
CA PHE A 54 -8.67 14.14 -18.16
C PHE A 54 -9.17 14.50 -16.77
N THR A 55 -10.32 14.00 -16.37
CA THR A 55 -10.89 14.24 -15.04
C THR A 55 -11.00 12.94 -14.27
N ILE A 56 -10.28 12.82 -13.14
CA ILE A 56 -10.20 11.62 -12.33
C ILE A 56 -10.62 11.92 -10.89
N LYS A 57 -11.48 11.08 -10.32
CA LYS A 57 -11.79 11.13 -8.88
C LYS A 57 -10.57 10.69 -8.07
N GLY A 58 -10.13 11.51 -7.12
CA GLY A 58 -8.92 11.28 -6.34
C GLY A 58 -9.06 10.21 -5.24
N ASN A 59 -10.27 9.79 -4.93
CA ASN A 59 -10.57 8.83 -3.86
C ASN A 59 -10.80 7.39 -4.34
N ILE A 60 -10.57 7.07 -5.62
CA ILE A 60 -10.72 5.69 -6.14
C ILE A 60 -9.37 4.98 -6.14
N SER A 61 -8.42 5.47 -6.95
CA SER A 61 -7.08 4.90 -7.04
C SER A 61 -6.08 5.92 -7.55
N SER A 62 -5.00 6.14 -6.80
CA SER A 62 -3.86 6.95 -7.26
C SER A 62 -3.16 6.34 -8.49
N GLN A 63 -3.30 5.03 -8.72
CA GLN A 63 -2.72 4.34 -9.88
C GLN A 63 -3.31 4.81 -11.20
N PHE A 64 -4.56 5.27 -11.23
CA PHE A 64 -5.17 5.85 -12.44
C PHE A 64 -4.47 7.15 -12.82
N ILE A 65 -4.18 8.00 -11.83
CA ILE A 65 -3.45 9.26 -12.02
C ILE A 65 -2.02 8.96 -12.44
N THR A 66 -1.34 8.05 -11.74
CA THR A 66 0.03 7.61 -12.06
C THR A 66 0.14 7.07 -13.48
N GLY A 67 -0.79 6.22 -13.91
CA GLY A 67 -0.81 5.67 -15.27
C GLY A 67 -0.94 6.76 -16.35
N LEU A 68 -1.79 7.75 -16.13
CA LEU A 68 -1.93 8.90 -17.03
C LEU A 68 -0.67 9.78 -17.01
N LEU A 69 -0.11 10.07 -15.83
CA LEU A 69 1.12 10.86 -15.70
C LEU A 69 2.30 10.24 -16.47
N PHE A 70 2.42 8.90 -16.47
CA PHE A 70 3.44 8.22 -17.29
C PHE A 70 3.14 8.22 -18.78
N ALA A 71 1.86 8.21 -19.17
CA ALA A 71 1.47 8.04 -20.56
C ALA A 71 1.40 9.35 -21.33
N LEU A 72 0.80 10.40 -20.76
CA LEU A 72 0.45 11.64 -21.43
C LEU A 72 1.66 12.45 -21.97
N PRO A 73 2.84 12.47 -21.33
CA PRO A 73 4.01 13.15 -21.88
C PRO A 73 4.42 12.70 -23.28
N LEU A 74 4.13 11.43 -23.62
CA LEU A 74 4.47 10.83 -24.91
C LEU A 74 3.52 11.19 -26.05
N LEU A 75 2.38 11.80 -25.75
CA LEU A 75 1.41 12.24 -26.75
C LEU A 75 1.87 13.53 -27.43
N ASN A 76 1.44 13.76 -28.69
CA ASN A 76 1.91 14.92 -29.44
C ASN A 76 1.40 16.30 -28.92
N GLY A 77 0.24 16.33 -28.28
CA GLY A 77 -0.36 17.54 -27.74
C GLY A 77 -0.29 17.61 -26.22
N ASN A 78 -0.50 18.79 -25.68
CA ASN A 78 -0.55 19.02 -24.24
C ASN A 78 -1.78 18.36 -23.62
N SER A 79 -1.65 17.94 -22.35
CA SER A 79 -2.75 17.37 -21.58
C SER A 79 -2.87 18.02 -20.21
N ILE A 80 -4.06 17.92 -19.63
CA ILE A 80 -4.33 18.34 -18.26
C ILE A 80 -5.01 17.17 -17.55
N ILE A 81 -4.53 16.82 -16.37
CA ILE A 81 -5.25 15.92 -15.44
C ILE A 81 -5.82 16.79 -14.33
N THR A 82 -7.14 16.79 -14.19
CA THR A 82 -7.84 17.43 -13.05
C THR A 82 -8.30 16.35 -12.10
N VAL A 83 -7.80 16.39 -10.86
CA VAL A 83 -8.16 15.43 -9.82
C VAL A 83 -9.27 16.00 -8.94
N ILE A 84 -10.42 15.35 -8.93
CA ILE A 84 -11.58 15.76 -8.10
C ILE A 84 -11.32 15.33 -6.66
N PRO A 85 -11.32 16.24 -5.68
CA PRO A 85 -11.18 15.91 -4.26
C PRO A 85 -12.28 14.98 -3.73
N PRO A 86 -12.00 14.25 -2.62
CA PRO A 86 -10.74 14.23 -1.89
C PRO A 86 -9.63 13.47 -2.65
N VAL A 87 -8.38 13.94 -2.53
CA VAL A 87 -7.21 13.26 -3.11
C VAL A 87 -6.59 12.39 -2.04
N GLU A 88 -6.70 11.10 -2.22
CA GLU A 88 -6.16 10.10 -1.30
C GLU A 88 -4.94 9.39 -1.89
N SER A 89 -4.08 8.87 -1.02
CA SER A 89 -2.79 8.30 -1.43
C SER A 89 -1.92 9.28 -2.25
N ARG A 90 -1.97 10.54 -1.88
CA ARG A 90 -1.17 11.60 -2.50
C ARG A 90 0.33 11.26 -2.59
N PRO A 91 0.96 10.63 -1.58
CA PRO A 91 2.37 10.26 -1.65
C PRO A 91 2.75 9.40 -2.86
N TYR A 92 1.84 8.53 -3.35
CA TYR A 92 2.11 7.72 -4.55
C TYR A 92 2.14 8.57 -5.83
N ILE A 93 1.36 9.65 -5.88
CA ILE A 93 1.43 10.64 -6.98
C ILE A 93 2.76 11.39 -6.89
N ASP A 94 3.19 11.79 -5.70
CA ASP A 94 4.46 12.49 -5.48
C ASP A 94 5.66 11.61 -5.87
N MET A 95 5.65 10.32 -5.55
CA MET A 95 6.64 9.34 -6.03
C MET A 95 6.69 9.29 -7.56
N THR A 96 5.53 9.33 -8.21
CA THR A 96 5.42 9.35 -9.67
C THR A 96 6.02 10.62 -10.24
N LEU A 97 5.68 11.79 -9.70
CA LEU A 97 6.22 13.09 -10.15
C LEU A 97 7.74 13.15 -9.99
N ASN A 98 8.26 12.67 -8.86
CA ASN A 98 9.70 12.59 -8.62
C ASN A 98 10.40 11.65 -9.63
N THR A 99 9.79 10.51 -9.92
CA THR A 99 10.31 9.58 -10.93
C THR A 99 10.32 10.23 -12.32
N LEU A 100 9.22 10.84 -12.74
CA LEU A 100 9.12 11.55 -14.01
C LEU A 100 10.21 12.61 -14.16
N LYS A 101 10.44 13.42 -13.12
CA LYS A 101 11.49 14.43 -13.08
C LYS A 101 12.89 13.83 -13.23
N LYS A 102 13.18 12.69 -12.56
CA LYS A 102 14.46 11.95 -12.69
C LYS A 102 14.70 11.50 -14.14
N PHE A 103 13.64 11.19 -14.88
CA PHE A 103 13.70 10.77 -16.28
C PHE A 103 13.46 11.92 -17.29
N GLY A 104 13.62 13.16 -16.87
CA GLY A 104 13.59 14.34 -17.75
C GLY A 104 12.20 14.77 -18.21
N ILE A 105 11.13 14.26 -17.58
CA ILE A 105 9.76 14.66 -17.88
C ILE A 105 9.34 15.85 -17.02
N THR A 106 8.75 16.83 -17.66
CA THR A 106 8.19 18.03 -17.02
C THR A 106 6.68 17.87 -16.83
N VAL A 107 6.25 18.07 -15.60
CA VAL A 107 4.84 18.21 -15.22
C VAL A 107 4.72 19.43 -14.34
N THR A 108 3.75 20.30 -14.61
CA THR A 108 3.47 21.46 -13.76
C THR A 108 2.20 21.23 -12.97
N GLU A 109 2.33 21.29 -11.66
CA GLU A 109 1.21 21.15 -10.73
C GLU A 109 0.62 22.53 -10.39
N ASN A 110 -0.72 22.63 -10.40
CA ASN A 110 -1.46 23.78 -9.94
C ASN A 110 -2.70 23.30 -9.15
N GLY A 111 -2.59 23.30 -7.83
CA GLY A 111 -3.61 22.75 -6.96
C GLY A 111 -3.83 21.25 -7.23
N ASN A 112 -5.06 20.88 -7.60
CA ASN A 112 -5.39 19.49 -7.93
C ASN A 112 -5.29 19.19 -9.43
N SER A 113 -4.62 20.04 -10.21
CA SER A 113 -4.45 19.84 -11.65
C SER A 113 -2.98 19.70 -12.03
N PHE A 114 -2.71 18.81 -12.98
CA PHE A 114 -1.39 18.57 -13.53
C PHE A 114 -1.39 18.96 -15.01
N PHE A 115 -0.62 19.96 -15.39
CA PHE A 115 -0.36 20.29 -16.79
C PHE A 115 0.84 19.51 -17.31
N ILE A 116 0.65 18.81 -18.41
CA ILE A 116 1.64 17.91 -19.02
C ILE A 116 1.88 18.37 -20.46
N PRO A 117 3.01 19.02 -20.77
CA PRO A 117 3.41 19.28 -22.15
C PRO A 117 3.54 17.95 -22.91
N GLY A 118 3.07 17.92 -24.14
CA GLY A 118 3.20 16.75 -25.00
C GLY A 118 4.52 16.70 -25.74
N GLY A 119 4.74 15.61 -26.49
CA GLY A 119 5.95 15.41 -27.31
C GLY A 119 7.23 15.22 -26.53
N GLN A 120 7.14 14.96 -25.22
CA GLN A 120 8.30 14.72 -24.37
C GLN A 120 8.88 13.32 -24.62
N LYS A 121 10.12 13.15 -24.27
CA LYS A 121 10.84 11.87 -24.35
C LYS A 121 11.50 11.59 -23.00
N TYR A 122 11.32 10.36 -22.53
CA TYR A 122 12.04 9.90 -21.35
C TYR A 122 13.55 9.83 -21.65
N ALA A 123 14.33 10.44 -20.78
CA ALA A 123 15.79 10.39 -20.85
C ALA A 123 16.30 9.56 -19.68
N SER A 124 17.14 8.55 -19.98
CA SER A 124 17.78 7.77 -18.92
C SER A 124 18.80 8.64 -18.19
N PRO A 125 18.76 8.72 -16.84
CA PRO A 125 19.82 9.39 -16.07
C PRO A 125 21.09 8.53 -15.93
N GLY A 126 21.17 7.40 -16.63
CA GLY A 126 22.25 6.42 -16.50
C GLY A 126 21.93 5.40 -15.42
N THR A 127 22.50 5.56 -14.25
CA THR A 127 22.23 4.69 -13.10
C THR A 127 21.14 5.29 -12.21
N VAL A 128 20.19 4.46 -11.79
CA VAL A 128 19.18 4.81 -10.78
C VAL A 128 19.28 3.80 -9.65
N GLU A 129 19.47 4.31 -8.45
CA GLU A 129 19.36 3.51 -7.24
C GLU A 129 17.90 3.46 -6.79
N SER A 130 17.41 2.26 -6.53
CA SER A 130 16.08 2.04 -5.97
C SER A 130 16.10 2.35 -4.47
N GLU A 131 15.17 3.14 -4.01
CA GLU A 131 15.00 3.38 -2.57
C GLU A 131 14.55 2.11 -1.86
N GLY A 132 14.88 1.99 -0.57
CA GLY A 132 14.30 0.97 0.31
C GLY A 132 12.79 1.10 0.41
N ASP A 133 12.11 -0.03 0.55
CA ASP A 133 10.65 -0.12 0.60
C ASP A 133 10.14 0.11 2.02
N TRP A 134 9.55 1.27 2.26
CA TRP A 134 8.96 1.63 3.55
C TRP A 134 7.73 0.78 3.90
N SER A 135 6.97 0.35 2.90
CA SER A 135 5.79 -0.50 3.13
C SER A 135 6.17 -1.87 3.68
N ASN A 136 7.18 -2.51 3.06
CA ASN A 136 7.67 -3.82 3.53
C ASN A 136 8.47 -3.70 4.84
N SER A 137 9.25 -2.65 4.98
CA SER A 137 10.04 -2.39 6.21
C SER A 137 9.17 -2.13 7.43
N ALA A 138 7.96 -1.58 7.24
CA ALA A 138 7.03 -1.30 8.33
C ALA A 138 6.69 -2.54 9.18
N PHE A 139 6.66 -3.74 8.57
CA PHE A 139 6.39 -4.98 9.30
C PHE A 139 7.49 -5.27 10.32
N PHE A 140 8.73 -5.15 9.93
CA PHE A 140 9.87 -5.40 10.83
C PHE A 140 10.10 -4.26 11.84
N LEU A 141 9.87 -3.01 11.45
CA LEU A 141 9.90 -1.88 12.39
C LEU A 141 8.83 -2.06 13.48
N THR A 142 7.64 -2.51 13.10
CA THR A 142 6.57 -2.82 14.06
C THR A 142 6.92 -4.04 14.92
N ALA A 143 7.55 -5.09 14.35
CA ALA A 143 8.04 -6.22 15.13
C ALA A 143 8.99 -5.75 16.24
N GLY A 144 9.89 -4.81 15.94
CA GLY A 144 10.76 -4.17 16.95
C GLY A 144 9.97 -3.46 18.04
N ALA A 145 8.92 -2.74 17.67
CA ALA A 145 8.09 -1.99 18.62
C ALA A 145 7.28 -2.88 19.56
N VAL A 146 6.78 -4.02 19.10
CA VAL A 146 5.89 -4.88 19.88
C VAL A 146 6.62 -5.98 20.66
N SER A 147 7.74 -6.51 20.15
CA SER A 147 8.37 -7.73 20.73
C SER A 147 9.80 -7.56 21.21
N GLY A 148 10.54 -6.54 20.78
CA GLY A 148 11.94 -6.43 21.18
C GLY A 148 12.70 -5.26 20.58
N ARG A 149 13.65 -5.56 19.68
CA ARG A 149 14.47 -4.55 18.99
C ARG A 149 14.76 -5.02 17.56
N VAL A 150 14.48 -4.17 16.59
CA VAL A 150 14.84 -4.41 15.17
C VAL A 150 15.56 -3.18 14.62
N THR A 151 16.61 -3.40 13.83
CA THR A 151 17.31 -2.36 13.07
C THR A 151 17.13 -2.65 11.58
N VAL A 152 16.63 -1.68 10.84
CA VAL A 152 16.47 -1.73 9.38
C VAL A 152 17.46 -0.76 8.75
N THR A 153 18.15 -1.19 7.70
CA THR A 153 19.09 -0.38 6.92
C THR A 153 18.56 -0.13 5.51
N GLY A 154 19.12 0.87 4.81
CA GLY A 154 18.80 1.15 3.41
C GLY A 154 17.51 1.95 3.21
N LEU A 155 16.89 2.46 4.26
CA LEU A 155 15.73 3.37 4.17
C LEU A 155 16.19 4.83 4.09
N ASP A 156 15.59 5.58 3.17
CA ASP A 156 15.80 7.02 3.06
C ASP A 156 14.71 7.76 3.86
N VAL A 157 15.10 8.44 4.93
CA VAL A 157 14.18 9.26 5.75
C VAL A 157 13.67 10.51 5.02
N SER A 158 14.33 10.93 3.94
CA SER A 158 13.88 12.02 3.07
C SER A 158 12.87 11.56 2.01
N SER A 159 12.65 10.25 1.87
CA SER A 159 11.74 9.67 0.89
C SER A 159 10.33 10.26 0.97
N VAL A 160 9.68 10.39 -0.17
CA VAL A 160 8.27 10.79 -0.29
C VAL A 160 7.30 9.62 -0.17
N GLN A 161 7.78 8.40 0.07
CA GLN A 161 6.91 7.25 0.34
C GLN A 161 6.04 7.52 1.57
N GLY A 162 4.70 7.43 1.40
CA GLY A 162 3.75 7.74 2.48
C GLY A 162 3.92 6.83 3.70
N ASP A 163 4.27 5.58 3.47
CA ASP A 163 4.40 4.55 4.50
C ASP A 163 5.61 4.79 5.45
N LYS A 164 6.48 5.77 5.14
CA LYS A 164 7.45 6.31 6.12
C LYS A 164 6.76 6.81 7.39
N GLN A 165 5.48 7.14 7.32
CA GLN A 165 4.67 7.60 8.46
C GLN A 165 4.60 6.55 9.58
N ILE A 166 4.95 5.29 9.31
CA ILE A 166 5.05 4.24 10.35
C ILE A 166 5.96 4.68 11.51
N LEU A 167 7.05 5.41 11.25
CA LEU A 167 7.92 5.90 12.32
C LEU A 167 7.22 6.88 13.25
N THR A 168 6.46 7.81 12.69
CA THR A 168 5.68 8.78 13.48
C THR A 168 4.62 8.05 14.30
N ILE A 169 3.89 7.13 13.68
CA ILE A 169 2.84 6.34 14.34
C ILE A 169 3.40 5.52 15.49
N LEU A 170 4.45 4.73 15.25
CA LEU A 170 5.05 3.91 16.32
C LEU A 170 5.65 4.76 17.44
N LYS A 171 6.22 5.93 17.14
CA LYS A 171 6.72 6.87 18.13
C LYS A 171 5.58 7.46 18.97
N GLU A 172 4.49 7.89 18.32
CA GLU A 172 3.30 8.40 19.00
C GLU A 172 2.63 7.33 19.85
N MET A 173 2.67 6.06 19.42
CA MET A 173 2.21 4.92 20.22
C MET A 173 3.12 4.63 21.42
N GLY A 174 4.34 5.15 21.49
CA GLY A 174 5.26 4.97 22.63
C GLY A 174 6.46 4.06 22.35
N ALA A 175 6.72 3.66 21.12
CA ALA A 175 7.93 2.92 20.78
C ALA A 175 9.18 3.81 20.85
N GLU A 176 10.31 3.22 21.23
CA GLU A 176 11.60 3.91 21.19
C GLU A 176 12.22 3.83 19.80
N ILE A 177 12.46 4.98 19.18
CA ILE A 177 13.01 5.04 17.81
C ILE A 177 14.31 5.83 17.79
N THR A 178 15.33 5.23 17.18
CA THR A 178 16.61 5.88 16.92
C THR A 178 16.86 5.87 15.41
N VAL A 179 17.09 7.05 14.84
CA VAL A 179 17.45 7.23 13.41
C VAL A 179 18.91 7.65 13.35
N GLU A 180 19.71 6.84 12.70
CA GLU A 180 21.14 7.10 12.45
C GLU A 180 21.37 7.14 10.94
N GLN A 181 22.57 7.57 10.52
CA GLN A 181 22.90 7.61 9.11
C GLN A 181 22.82 6.21 8.49
N GLY A 182 21.79 5.97 7.64
CA GLY A 182 21.60 4.71 6.92
C GLY A 182 20.95 3.59 7.72
N SER A 183 20.54 3.82 8.98
CA SER A 183 19.83 2.82 9.79
C SER A 183 18.75 3.41 10.68
N ILE A 184 17.70 2.61 10.91
CA ILE A 184 16.60 2.95 11.80
C ILE A 184 16.42 1.79 12.77
N THR A 185 16.53 2.09 14.05
CA THR A 185 16.31 1.12 15.12
C THR A 185 15.00 1.44 15.84
N VAL A 186 14.12 0.46 15.92
CA VAL A 186 12.89 0.51 16.70
C VAL A 186 12.98 -0.51 17.82
N LYS A 187 12.66 -0.07 19.04
CA LYS A 187 12.61 -0.92 20.23
C LYS A 187 11.22 -0.87 20.86
N LYS A 188 10.90 -1.96 21.53
CA LYS A 188 9.70 -2.05 22.35
C LYS A 188 9.68 -0.92 23.39
N GLY A 189 8.54 -0.22 23.44
CA GLY A 189 8.21 0.76 24.46
C GLY A 189 6.90 0.40 25.14
N ASP A 190 6.34 1.36 25.86
CA ASP A 190 5.02 1.24 26.48
C ASP A 190 3.95 1.72 25.50
N LEU A 191 3.53 0.81 24.60
CA LEU A 191 2.62 1.13 23.52
C LEU A 191 1.22 1.44 24.06
N HIS A 192 0.61 2.51 23.53
CA HIS A 192 -0.75 2.95 23.83
C HIS A 192 -1.55 3.30 22.56
N GLY A 193 -2.86 3.35 22.71
CA GLY A 193 -3.77 3.68 21.61
C GLY A 193 -3.67 5.13 21.15
N ILE A 194 -3.88 5.36 19.85
CA ILE A 194 -3.88 6.68 19.20
C ILE A 194 -4.93 6.74 18.08
N ASN A 195 -5.23 7.95 17.61
CA ASN A 195 -6.06 8.18 16.43
C ASN A 195 -5.21 8.27 15.16
N ILE A 196 -5.59 7.54 14.11
CA ILE A 196 -4.83 7.44 12.87
C ILE A 196 -5.72 7.68 11.66
N ASP A 197 -5.32 8.62 10.79
CA ASP A 197 -5.93 8.81 9.47
C ASP A 197 -5.15 8.01 8.42
N ALA A 198 -5.78 6.97 7.88
CA ALA A 198 -5.15 6.04 6.93
C ALA A 198 -5.29 6.43 5.46
N ARG A 199 -5.91 7.59 5.13
CA ARG A 199 -6.16 8.00 3.74
C ARG A 199 -4.91 8.02 2.87
N ASN A 200 -3.77 8.35 3.42
CA ASN A 200 -2.49 8.41 2.70
C ASN A 200 -1.57 7.21 2.92
N ILE A 201 -1.94 6.31 3.83
CA ILE A 201 -1.14 5.15 4.25
C ILE A 201 -1.97 3.85 4.34
N PRO A 202 -2.85 3.58 3.36
CA PRO A 202 -3.77 2.45 3.44
C PRO A 202 -3.04 1.10 3.59
N ASP A 203 -1.83 1.02 3.09
CA ASP A 203 -1.04 -0.20 3.09
C ASP A 203 -0.41 -0.51 4.47
N LEU A 204 -0.37 0.46 5.37
CA LEU A 204 0.08 0.28 6.75
C LEU A 204 -1.02 -0.26 7.69
N VAL A 205 -2.30 -0.18 7.32
CA VAL A 205 -3.41 -0.53 8.22
C VAL A 205 -3.28 -1.93 8.83
N PRO A 206 -2.94 -3.00 8.09
CA PRO A 206 -2.77 -4.32 8.68
C PRO A 206 -1.71 -4.34 9.79
N ILE A 207 -0.55 -3.72 9.56
CA ILE A 207 0.54 -3.77 10.53
C ILE A 207 0.34 -2.78 11.70
N ILE A 208 -0.29 -1.63 11.46
CA ILE A 208 -0.69 -0.71 12.53
C ILE A 208 -1.70 -1.38 13.47
N SER A 209 -2.64 -2.15 12.91
CA SER A 209 -3.61 -2.91 13.70
C SER A 209 -2.94 -3.95 14.60
N VAL A 210 -1.80 -4.52 14.19
CA VAL A 210 -0.97 -5.39 15.03
C VAL A 210 -0.33 -4.60 16.18
N ALA A 211 0.22 -3.42 15.92
CA ALA A 211 0.76 -2.55 16.96
C ALA A 211 -0.32 -2.16 17.98
N ALA A 212 -1.53 -1.82 17.48
CA ALA A 212 -2.68 -1.50 18.33
C ALA A 212 -3.14 -2.70 19.19
N ALA A 213 -3.18 -3.92 18.61
CA ALA A 213 -3.51 -5.13 19.36
C ALA A 213 -2.49 -5.46 20.45
N ALA A 214 -1.23 -5.05 20.27
CA ALA A 214 -0.14 -5.23 21.23
C ALA A 214 -0.02 -4.06 22.24
N ALA A 215 -0.85 -3.03 22.13
CA ALA A 215 -0.81 -1.88 23.03
C ALA A 215 -1.22 -2.26 24.46
N ASN A 216 -0.56 -1.63 25.43
CA ASN A 216 -0.79 -1.88 26.86
C ASN A 216 -1.97 -1.08 27.43
N ASP A 217 -2.35 0.01 26.75
CA ASP A 217 -3.41 0.91 27.21
C ASP A 217 -4.07 1.66 26.05
N GLY A 218 -5.26 2.20 26.30
CA GLY A 218 -5.99 3.07 25.38
C GLY A 218 -6.70 2.35 24.23
N GLU A 219 -7.31 3.15 23.41
CA GLU A 219 -8.04 2.78 22.21
C GLU A 219 -7.31 3.31 20.96
N THR A 220 -7.15 2.49 19.95
CA THR A 220 -6.66 2.96 18.63
C THR A 220 -7.84 3.06 17.67
N VAL A 221 -8.04 4.26 17.12
CA VAL A 221 -9.06 4.52 16.11
C VAL A 221 -8.40 4.78 14.77
N ILE A 222 -8.65 3.91 13.79
CA ILE A 222 -8.17 4.04 12.41
C ILE A 222 -9.34 4.48 11.55
N THR A 223 -9.20 5.62 10.86
CA THR A 223 -10.21 6.19 9.96
C THR A 223 -9.66 6.34 8.54
N GLY A 224 -10.52 6.68 7.57
CA GLY A 224 -10.10 6.92 6.19
C GLY A 224 -9.59 5.67 5.47
N ALA A 225 -10.03 4.49 5.87
CA ALA A 225 -9.58 3.21 5.34
C ALA A 225 -10.61 2.54 4.40
N GLU A 226 -11.66 3.25 3.94
CA GLU A 226 -12.74 2.69 3.12
C GLU A 226 -12.21 1.97 1.87
N ARG A 227 -11.18 2.51 1.21
CA ARG A 227 -10.59 1.92 -0.01
C ARG A 227 -9.90 0.57 0.21
N LEU A 228 -9.68 0.16 1.46
CA LEU A 228 -9.15 -1.17 1.76
C LEU A 228 -10.10 -2.29 1.34
N LYS A 229 -11.40 -1.99 1.17
CA LYS A 229 -12.41 -2.95 0.70
C LYS A 229 -12.18 -3.42 -0.75
N ILE A 230 -11.44 -2.65 -1.55
CA ILE A 230 -11.19 -2.92 -2.99
C ILE A 230 -9.71 -3.19 -3.31
N LYS A 231 -8.93 -3.62 -2.33
CA LYS A 231 -7.51 -4.00 -2.50
C LYS A 231 -7.36 -5.48 -2.94
N GLU A 232 -6.24 -6.10 -2.62
CA GLU A 232 -5.96 -7.53 -2.89
C GLU A 232 -7.00 -8.46 -2.24
N SER A 233 -7.51 -8.02 -1.11
CA SER A 233 -8.65 -8.56 -0.37
C SER A 233 -9.50 -7.38 0.13
N ASP A 234 -10.67 -7.61 0.67
CA ASP A 234 -11.28 -6.64 1.60
C ASP A 234 -10.44 -6.63 2.89
N ARG A 235 -9.34 -5.85 2.86
CA ARG A 235 -8.38 -5.77 3.98
C ARG A 235 -9.01 -5.33 5.28
N LEU A 236 -10.01 -4.46 5.21
CA LEU A 236 -10.70 -3.98 6.41
C LEU A 236 -11.39 -5.13 7.12
N THR A 237 -12.13 -5.94 6.36
CA THR A 237 -12.77 -7.15 6.86
C THR A 237 -11.75 -8.21 7.26
N ALA A 238 -10.69 -8.41 6.47
CA ALA A 238 -9.65 -9.40 6.75
C ALA A 238 -8.91 -9.11 8.07
N VAL A 239 -8.55 -7.85 8.34
CA VAL A 239 -7.94 -7.44 9.62
C VAL A 239 -8.91 -7.68 10.77
N TYR A 240 -10.16 -7.20 10.64
CA TYR A 240 -11.19 -7.36 11.66
C TYR A 240 -11.41 -8.83 12.04
N GLU A 241 -11.66 -9.70 11.06
CA GLU A 241 -11.94 -11.11 11.29
C GLU A 241 -10.74 -11.86 11.90
N SER A 242 -9.53 -11.58 11.37
CA SER A 242 -8.31 -12.23 11.87
C SER A 242 -8.02 -11.85 13.32
N LEU A 243 -8.01 -10.56 13.64
CA LEU A 243 -7.72 -10.08 14.99
C LEU A 243 -8.81 -10.52 15.98
N LYS A 244 -10.06 -10.47 15.58
CA LYS A 244 -11.17 -10.95 16.41
C LYS A 244 -11.08 -12.43 16.70
N THR A 245 -10.70 -13.26 15.70
CA THR A 245 -10.47 -14.70 15.88
C THR A 245 -9.37 -14.99 16.90
N LEU A 246 -8.36 -14.11 16.95
CA LEU A 246 -7.24 -14.21 17.90
C LEU A 246 -7.51 -13.53 19.25
N GLY A 247 -8.77 -13.16 19.52
CA GLY A 247 -9.22 -12.63 20.80
C GLY A 247 -8.96 -11.16 21.04
N VAL A 248 -8.60 -10.39 19.99
CA VAL A 248 -8.46 -8.94 20.08
C VAL A 248 -9.83 -8.27 20.20
N ASP A 249 -9.96 -7.30 21.09
CA ASP A 249 -11.16 -6.46 21.19
C ASP A 249 -11.14 -5.42 20.08
N ILE A 250 -11.80 -5.75 18.98
CA ILE A 250 -11.83 -4.95 17.76
C ILE A 250 -13.26 -4.80 17.24
N SER A 251 -13.58 -3.63 16.74
CA SER A 251 -14.79 -3.35 15.98
C SER A 251 -14.48 -2.69 14.64
N LYS A 252 -15.37 -2.88 13.67
CA LYS A 252 -15.27 -2.31 12.33
C LYS A 252 -16.28 -1.19 12.18
N THR A 253 -15.85 -0.04 11.66
CA THR A 253 -16.70 1.08 11.24
C THR A 253 -16.89 1.07 9.72
N ASP A 254 -17.62 2.03 9.17
CA ASP A 254 -17.85 2.13 7.73
C ASP A 254 -16.56 2.41 6.96
N ASP A 255 -15.63 3.15 7.57
CA ASP A 255 -14.37 3.61 6.95
C ASP A 255 -13.11 3.25 7.75
N GLY A 256 -13.22 2.36 8.77
CA GLY A 256 -12.08 2.09 9.63
C GLY A 256 -12.26 0.97 10.64
N LEU A 257 -11.40 1.03 11.66
CA LEU A 257 -11.31 0.05 12.74
C LEU A 257 -11.16 0.77 14.08
N VAL A 258 -11.75 0.21 15.11
CA VAL A 258 -11.52 0.61 16.51
C VAL A 258 -10.97 -0.61 17.23
N ILE A 259 -9.78 -0.47 17.81
CA ILE A 259 -9.05 -1.54 18.50
C ILE A 259 -8.79 -1.09 19.92
N ASN A 260 -9.40 -1.80 20.86
CA ASN A 260 -9.22 -1.54 22.28
C ASN A 260 -8.05 -2.35 22.83
N LYS A 261 -7.56 -1.91 23.99
CA LYS A 261 -6.59 -2.67 24.75
C LYS A 261 -7.04 -4.14 24.84
N THR A 262 -6.21 -5.02 24.36
CA THR A 262 -6.40 -6.46 24.46
C THR A 262 -5.51 -6.97 25.60
N GLY A 263 -6.05 -7.82 26.48
CA GLY A 263 -5.25 -8.38 27.57
C GLY A 263 -4.13 -9.30 27.03
N ILE A 264 -4.52 -10.38 26.37
CA ILE A 264 -3.60 -11.36 25.76
C ILE A 264 -4.12 -11.70 24.37
N VAL A 265 -3.30 -11.52 23.36
CA VAL A 265 -3.58 -12.02 22.01
C VAL A 265 -3.45 -13.55 22.02
N GLY A 266 -4.50 -14.25 21.63
CA GLY A 266 -4.55 -15.71 21.61
C GLY A 266 -3.83 -16.33 20.41
N GLY A 267 -3.73 -17.65 20.41
CA GLY A 267 -3.40 -18.44 19.23
C GLY A 267 -4.64 -18.84 18.44
N GLY A 268 -4.46 -19.37 17.23
CA GLY A 268 -5.57 -19.86 16.43
C GLY A 268 -5.27 -19.96 14.94
N ALA A 269 -6.28 -20.42 14.18
CA ALA A 269 -6.16 -20.55 12.73
C ALA A 269 -6.79 -19.34 12.03
N VAL A 270 -6.02 -18.68 11.17
CA VAL A 270 -6.42 -17.49 10.41
C VAL A 270 -6.02 -17.62 8.94
N SER A 271 -6.62 -16.81 8.10
CA SER A 271 -6.32 -16.76 6.67
C SER A 271 -5.39 -15.61 6.32
N GLY A 272 -4.51 -15.81 5.34
CA GLY A 272 -3.75 -14.76 4.67
C GLY A 272 -4.57 -14.02 3.60
N TYR A 273 -5.81 -14.44 3.31
CA TYR A 273 -6.72 -13.81 2.35
C TYR A 273 -6.11 -13.60 0.95
N ASN A 274 -5.15 -14.43 0.57
CA ASN A 274 -4.34 -14.23 -0.63
C ASN A 274 -3.73 -12.80 -0.71
N ASP A 275 -3.42 -12.20 0.43
CA ASP A 275 -2.89 -10.86 0.60
C ASP A 275 -1.58 -10.90 1.39
N HIS A 276 -0.49 -10.50 0.76
CA HIS A 276 0.84 -10.50 1.35
C HIS A 276 0.94 -9.67 2.62
N ARG A 277 0.20 -8.55 2.71
CA ARG A 277 0.21 -7.67 3.89
C ARG A 277 -0.49 -8.31 5.09
N MET A 278 -1.54 -9.09 4.83
CA MET A 278 -2.19 -9.88 5.88
C MET A 278 -1.25 -10.96 6.40
N VAL A 279 -0.56 -11.67 5.49
CA VAL A 279 0.43 -12.70 5.88
C VAL A 279 1.52 -12.10 6.76
N MET A 280 2.15 -11.01 6.32
CA MET A 280 3.24 -10.38 7.07
C MET A 280 2.77 -9.82 8.42
N ALA A 281 1.61 -9.16 8.47
CA ALA A 281 1.05 -8.61 9.70
C ALA A 281 0.74 -9.69 10.74
N LEU A 282 0.07 -10.77 10.32
CA LEU A 282 -0.27 -11.90 11.23
C LEU A 282 0.97 -12.67 11.70
N SER A 283 2.02 -12.73 10.85
CA SER A 283 3.31 -13.28 11.26
C SER A 283 3.98 -12.43 12.34
N VAL A 284 3.95 -11.10 12.21
CA VAL A 284 4.46 -10.21 13.27
C VAL A 284 3.63 -10.30 14.55
N LEU A 285 2.32 -10.45 14.43
CA LEU A 285 1.43 -10.63 15.58
C LEU A 285 1.77 -11.88 16.39
N SER A 286 2.28 -12.96 15.74
CA SER A 286 2.67 -14.18 16.42
C SER A 286 3.78 -13.97 17.46
N ALA A 287 4.59 -12.94 17.32
CA ALA A 287 5.64 -12.60 18.27
C ALA A 287 5.11 -12.13 19.65
N VAL A 288 3.83 -11.78 19.74
CA VAL A 288 3.17 -11.32 20.98
C VAL A 288 1.95 -12.16 21.34
N SER A 289 1.63 -13.19 20.57
CA SER A 289 0.54 -14.11 20.87
C SER A 289 0.93 -15.12 21.96
N SER A 290 -0.06 -15.55 22.74
CA SER A 290 0.13 -16.55 23.80
C SER A 290 0.11 -18.00 23.30
N GLY A 291 -0.17 -18.21 22.02
CA GLY A 291 -0.23 -19.51 21.38
C GLY A 291 0.11 -19.44 19.90
N ASP A 292 0.26 -20.58 19.25
CA ASP A 292 0.60 -20.66 17.83
C ASP A 292 -0.47 -20.04 16.94
N ILE A 293 -0.04 -19.30 15.92
CA ILE A 293 -0.90 -18.81 14.85
C ILE A 293 -0.72 -19.73 13.64
N ILE A 294 -1.79 -20.41 13.24
CA ILE A 294 -1.82 -21.23 12.03
C ILE A 294 -2.31 -20.34 10.87
N LEU A 295 -1.38 -19.96 10.01
CA LEU A 295 -1.64 -19.05 8.91
C LEU A 295 -1.81 -19.81 7.59
N ARG A 296 -3.03 -19.81 7.04
CA ARG A 296 -3.34 -20.43 5.74
C ARG A 296 -3.09 -19.45 4.61
N GLY A 297 -2.53 -19.95 3.49
CA GLY A 297 -2.24 -19.12 2.30
C GLY A 297 -1.03 -18.21 2.50
N ALA A 298 -0.03 -18.66 3.28
CA ALA A 298 1.17 -17.90 3.58
C ALA A 298 2.03 -17.60 2.34
N GLU A 299 1.89 -18.39 1.27
CA GLU A 299 2.55 -18.18 -0.02
C GLU A 299 2.20 -16.84 -0.69
N ALA A 300 1.12 -16.20 -0.26
CA ALA A 300 0.76 -14.86 -0.76
C ALA A 300 1.84 -13.81 -0.50
N VAL A 301 2.73 -14.02 0.47
CA VAL A 301 3.89 -13.16 0.75
C VAL A 301 4.81 -13.00 -0.47
N ASN A 302 4.88 -14.01 -1.34
CA ASN A 302 5.69 -14.00 -2.57
C ASN A 302 5.32 -12.88 -3.55
N LYS A 303 4.15 -12.26 -3.38
CA LYS A 303 3.71 -11.14 -4.24
C LYS A 303 4.54 -9.87 -4.08
N SER A 304 5.14 -9.66 -2.91
CA SER A 304 5.92 -8.45 -2.63
C SER A 304 7.20 -8.70 -1.85
N TYR A 305 7.28 -9.77 -1.07
CA TYR A 305 8.43 -10.05 -0.21
C TYR A 305 8.72 -11.57 -0.14
N PRO A 306 9.28 -12.17 -1.19
CA PRO A 306 9.54 -13.62 -1.24
C PRO A 306 10.38 -14.15 -0.08
N ASN A 307 11.35 -13.37 0.40
CA ASN A 307 12.27 -13.76 1.47
C ASN A 307 11.76 -13.40 2.89
N PHE A 308 10.50 -12.97 3.02
CA PHE A 308 9.97 -12.48 4.31
C PHE A 308 10.17 -13.46 5.46
N PHE A 309 9.87 -14.74 5.27
CA PHE A 309 9.99 -15.75 6.34
C PHE A 309 11.44 -16.06 6.70
N GLU A 310 12.37 -15.95 5.75
CA GLU A 310 13.81 -16.08 6.01
C GLU A 310 14.29 -14.93 6.89
N ASP A 311 13.94 -13.70 6.54
CA ASP A 311 14.27 -12.51 7.31
C ASP A 311 13.58 -12.52 8.68
N PHE A 312 12.31 -12.92 8.74
CA PHE A 312 11.56 -13.09 10.00
C PHE A 312 12.25 -14.08 10.94
N SER A 313 12.72 -15.22 10.41
CA SER A 313 13.46 -16.21 11.17
C SER A 313 14.83 -15.71 11.63
N SER A 314 15.53 -14.95 10.78
CA SER A 314 16.83 -14.37 11.11
C SER A 314 16.76 -13.37 12.28
N LEU A 315 15.61 -12.76 12.47
CA LEU A 315 15.32 -11.82 13.57
C LEU A 315 14.77 -12.54 14.83
N GLY A 316 14.72 -13.86 14.84
CA GLY A 316 14.27 -14.66 15.99
C GLY A 316 12.81 -15.11 15.91
N GLY A 317 12.11 -14.82 14.82
CA GLY A 317 10.81 -15.41 14.56
C GLY A 317 10.91 -16.91 14.29
N SER A 318 9.88 -17.66 14.66
CA SER A 318 9.83 -19.12 14.44
C SER A 318 8.63 -19.46 13.57
N TYR A 319 8.82 -20.31 12.58
CA TYR A 319 7.72 -20.82 11.76
C TYR A 319 7.98 -22.26 11.30
N ASN A 320 6.91 -23.00 11.05
CA ASN A 320 6.95 -24.32 10.44
C ASN A 320 6.01 -24.34 9.23
N VAL A 321 6.45 -24.91 8.12
CA VAL A 321 5.61 -25.10 6.94
C VAL A 321 4.85 -26.41 7.09
N ILE A 322 3.52 -26.33 7.10
CA ILE A 322 2.62 -27.48 7.13
C ILE A 322 2.07 -27.65 5.70
N ASN A 323 2.55 -28.67 5.00
CA ASN A 323 2.00 -29.05 3.70
C ASN A 323 0.70 -29.82 3.93
N SER A 324 -0.41 -29.26 3.46
CA SER A 324 -1.75 -29.90 3.52
C SER A 324 -2.02 -30.71 2.27
#